data_6ba3a1efe33c008cc0b2d6da91d77f67
#
_entry.id   6ba3a1efe33c008cc0b2d6da91d77f67
#
_cell.length_a   1.000
_cell.length_b   1.000
_cell.length_c   1.000
_cell.angle_alpha   90.00
_cell.angle_beta   90.00
_cell.angle_gamma   90.00
#
_symmetry.space_group_name_H-M   'P 1'
#
loop_
_entity.id
_entity.type
_entity.pdbx_description
1 polymer ?
#
loop_
_entity_poly.entity_id
_entity_poly.type
_entity_poly.pdbx_seq_one_letter_code
_entity_poly.pdbx_strand_id
1 'polypeptide(L)'
;MLREARKLGGVLVVGLNSDASARRVKGLGRPVMLEEDRVELLEALPCVDHVVVFDEDTPEALIRRVKPDLHVKGGDHAGDRLVEESVVEEVGGEVIVLPLLPGRSASATIEHIRSSPGETAAVTDGTAKPVDWVRP
;
A
#
# COMPACT_ATOMS: atom_id res chain seq x y z
N MET A 1 -0.52 -10.23 2.14
CA MET A 1 -0.71 -9.37 3.30
C MET A 1 -2.18 -8.98 3.50
N LEU A 2 -2.88 -8.19 2.66
CA LEU A 2 -4.27 -7.74 2.91
C LEU A 2 -5.26 -8.88 3.13
N ARG A 3 -5.19 -9.97 2.34
CA ARG A 3 -6.02 -11.16 2.57
C ARG A 3 -5.80 -11.83 3.91
N GLU A 4 -4.57 -11.83 4.41
CA GLU A 4 -4.25 -12.38 5.74
C GLU A 4 -4.75 -11.43 6.84
N ALA A 5 -4.55 -10.13 6.68
CA ALA A 5 -5.11 -9.14 7.60
C ALA A 5 -6.64 -9.26 7.70
N ARG A 6 -7.35 -9.45 6.58
CA ARG A 6 -8.81 -9.62 6.57
C ARG A 6 -9.29 -10.84 7.36
N LYS A 7 -8.48 -11.89 7.45
CA LYS A 7 -8.83 -13.09 8.23
C LYS A 7 -8.75 -12.87 9.76
N LEU A 8 -8.05 -11.83 10.19
CA LEU A 8 -7.86 -11.54 11.62
C LEU A 8 -9.02 -10.75 12.22
N GLY A 9 -9.86 -10.10 11.40
CA GLY A 9 -10.94 -9.25 11.89
C GLY A 9 -12.19 -9.25 11.02
N GLY A 10 -13.24 -8.60 11.52
CA GLY A 10 -14.55 -8.47 10.85
C GLY A 10 -14.58 -7.43 9.74
N VAL A 11 -13.82 -6.35 9.87
CA VAL A 11 -13.74 -5.23 8.92
C VAL A 11 -12.27 -4.89 8.68
N LEU A 12 -11.86 -4.76 7.42
CA LEU A 12 -10.52 -4.30 7.04
C LEU A 12 -10.57 -2.87 6.52
N VAL A 13 -10.01 -1.96 7.31
CA VAL A 13 -9.78 -0.57 6.92
C VAL A 13 -8.32 -0.40 6.51
N VAL A 14 -8.08 0.12 5.31
CA VAL A 14 -6.73 0.41 4.82
C VAL A 14 -6.46 1.90 4.94
N GLY A 15 -5.48 2.28 5.76
CA GLY A 15 -4.93 3.64 5.79
C GLY A 15 -3.97 3.85 4.63
N LEU A 16 -4.20 4.86 3.82
CA LEU A 16 -3.42 5.19 2.64
C LEU A 16 -2.84 6.61 2.76
N ASN A 17 -1.52 6.75 2.70
CA ASN A 17 -0.90 8.07 2.66
C ASN A 17 -1.33 8.84 1.39
N SER A 18 -1.68 10.11 1.53
CA SER A 18 -1.86 11.02 0.40
C SER A 18 -0.59 11.09 -0.48
N ASP A 19 -0.71 11.64 -1.67
CA ASP A 19 0.46 11.87 -2.54
C ASP A 19 1.46 12.82 -1.90
N ALA A 20 0.98 13.83 -1.18
CA ALA A 20 1.83 14.77 -0.48
C ALA A 20 2.59 14.09 0.67
N SER A 21 1.89 13.31 1.50
CA SER A 21 2.49 12.52 2.57
C SER A 21 3.47 11.47 2.02
N ALA A 22 3.07 10.72 1.01
CA ALA A 22 3.94 9.71 0.38
C ALA A 22 5.24 10.32 -0.18
N ARG A 23 5.18 11.54 -0.73
CA ARG A 23 6.36 12.28 -1.22
C ARG A 23 7.27 12.72 -0.08
N ARG A 24 6.70 13.19 1.03
CA ARG A 24 7.50 13.57 2.21
C ARG A 24 8.20 12.36 2.83
N VAL A 25 7.49 11.26 3.00
CA VAL A 25 8.00 10.06 3.68
C VAL A 25 8.96 9.24 2.82
N LYS A 26 8.70 9.12 1.50
CA LYS A 26 9.47 8.23 0.61
C LYS A 26 10.40 8.96 -0.35
N GLY A 27 10.38 10.28 -0.39
CA GLY A 27 11.26 11.11 -1.19
C GLY A 27 10.79 11.36 -2.62
N LEU A 28 11.67 12.02 -3.40
CA LEU A 28 11.39 12.40 -4.79
C LEU A 28 11.12 11.17 -5.68
N GLY A 29 10.18 11.31 -6.60
CA GLY A 29 9.74 10.22 -7.48
C GLY A 29 8.74 9.28 -6.84
N ARG A 30 8.20 9.62 -5.68
CA ARG A 30 7.09 8.91 -5.02
C ARG A 30 5.88 9.83 -4.83
N PRO A 31 4.69 9.28 -4.85
CA PRO A 31 4.35 7.91 -5.23
C PRO A 31 4.52 7.68 -6.75
N VAL A 32 4.59 6.42 -7.19
CA VAL A 32 4.63 6.05 -8.63
C VAL A 32 3.23 6.08 -9.25
N MET A 33 2.24 5.73 -8.45
CA MET A 33 0.81 5.79 -8.77
C MET A 33 0.17 6.94 -8.03
N LEU A 34 -0.70 7.69 -8.68
CA LEU A 34 -1.48 8.75 -8.05
C LEU A 34 -2.39 8.20 -6.94
N GLU A 35 -2.74 9.05 -6.00
CA GLU A 35 -3.62 8.70 -4.88
C GLU A 35 -4.93 8.07 -5.35
N GLU A 36 -5.58 8.68 -6.34
CA GLU A 36 -6.84 8.22 -6.92
C GLU A 36 -6.74 6.79 -7.44
N ASP A 37 -5.71 6.48 -8.22
CA ASP A 37 -5.47 5.13 -8.76
C ASP A 37 -5.22 4.12 -7.63
N ARG A 38 -4.49 4.54 -6.59
CA ARG A 38 -4.19 3.66 -5.44
C ARG A 38 -5.44 3.36 -4.63
N VAL A 39 -6.33 4.34 -4.44
CA VAL A 39 -7.62 4.16 -3.79
C VAL A 39 -8.48 3.19 -4.58
N GLU A 40 -8.66 3.43 -5.89
CA GLU A 40 -9.48 2.59 -6.77
C GLU A 40 -9.00 1.13 -6.77
N LEU A 41 -7.69 0.90 -6.87
CA LEU A 41 -7.12 -0.45 -6.81
C LEU A 41 -7.37 -1.14 -5.48
N LEU A 42 -7.29 -0.42 -4.35
CA LEU A 42 -7.54 -0.99 -3.04
C LEU A 42 -9.02 -1.31 -2.83
N GLU A 43 -9.91 -0.41 -3.24
CA GLU A 43 -11.37 -0.59 -3.15
C GLU A 43 -11.87 -1.73 -4.05
N ALA A 44 -11.19 -2.01 -5.17
CA ALA A 44 -11.50 -3.14 -6.04
C ALA A 44 -11.13 -4.50 -5.43
N LEU A 45 -10.40 -4.55 -4.31
CA LEU A 45 -10.02 -5.80 -3.66
C LEU A 45 -11.13 -6.32 -2.74
N PRO A 46 -11.66 -7.52 -2.97
CA PRO A 46 -12.75 -8.09 -2.16
C PRO A 46 -12.43 -8.26 -0.67
N CYS A 47 -11.17 -8.17 -0.29
CA CYS A 47 -10.72 -8.27 1.10
C CYS A 47 -10.63 -6.92 1.81
N VAL A 48 -10.85 -5.80 1.13
CA VAL A 48 -10.81 -4.44 1.68
C VAL A 48 -12.24 -3.93 1.82
N ASP A 49 -12.62 -3.50 3.01
CA ASP A 49 -13.95 -2.95 3.25
C ASP A 49 -13.96 -1.42 3.12
N HIS A 50 -12.88 -0.76 3.55
CA HIS A 50 -12.75 0.70 3.47
C HIS A 50 -11.31 1.13 3.19
N VAL A 51 -11.16 2.21 2.45
CA VAL A 51 -9.90 2.93 2.27
C VAL A 51 -10.04 4.33 2.86
N VAL A 52 -9.08 4.74 3.70
CA VAL A 52 -9.07 6.08 4.29
C VAL A 52 -7.74 6.74 3.96
N VAL A 53 -7.80 7.81 3.20
CA VAL A 53 -6.63 8.64 2.88
C VAL A 53 -6.30 9.55 4.07
N PHE A 54 -5.02 9.67 4.39
CA PHE A 54 -4.52 10.59 5.41
C PHE A 54 -3.28 11.33 4.90
N ASP A 55 -3.13 12.58 5.37
CA ASP A 55 -2.06 13.49 4.89
C ASP A 55 -0.87 13.58 5.84
N GLU A 56 -0.99 13.08 7.04
CA GLU A 56 0.09 13.06 8.03
C GLU A 56 1.20 12.09 7.63
N ASP A 57 2.42 12.31 8.14
CA ASP A 57 3.58 11.47 7.86
C ASP A 57 3.49 10.11 8.58
N THR A 58 2.75 10.07 9.69
CA THR A 58 2.48 8.86 10.47
C THR A 58 0.97 8.63 10.62
N PRO A 59 0.49 7.39 10.76
CA PRO A 59 -0.94 7.09 10.83
C PRO A 59 -1.58 7.34 12.20
N GLU A 60 -0.89 7.97 13.15
CA GLU A 60 -1.35 8.11 14.54
C GLU A 60 -2.71 8.80 14.67
N ALA A 61 -2.94 9.91 13.93
CA ALA A 61 -4.21 10.62 13.94
C ALA A 61 -5.35 9.73 13.40
N LEU A 62 -5.06 8.96 12.34
CA LEU A 62 -6.01 8.00 11.79
C LEU A 62 -6.33 6.88 12.79
N ILE A 63 -5.31 6.32 13.46
CA ILE A 63 -5.49 5.28 14.48
C ILE A 63 -6.40 5.76 15.61
N ARG A 64 -6.19 6.98 16.12
CA ARG A 64 -7.05 7.57 17.16
C ARG A 64 -8.50 7.77 16.70
N ARG A 65 -8.71 8.03 15.41
CA ARG A 65 -10.06 8.18 14.81
C ARG A 65 -10.77 6.85 14.61
N VAL A 66 -10.05 5.87 14.05
CA VAL A 66 -10.60 4.54 13.71
C VAL A 66 -10.73 3.67 14.96
N LYS A 67 -9.78 3.78 15.90
CA LYS A 67 -9.67 2.95 17.12
C LYS A 67 -9.74 1.46 16.77
N PRO A 68 -8.79 0.96 15.96
CA PRO A 68 -8.82 -0.42 15.53
C PRO A 68 -8.54 -1.37 16.69
N ASP A 69 -9.23 -2.51 16.75
CA ASP A 69 -8.88 -3.61 17.66
C ASP A 69 -7.52 -4.22 17.29
N LEU A 70 -7.22 -4.28 15.98
CA LEU A 70 -5.97 -4.81 15.45
C LEU A 70 -5.36 -3.84 14.43
N HIS A 71 -4.12 -3.42 14.67
CA HIS A 71 -3.32 -2.67 13.69
C HIS A 71 -2.33 -3.61 13.01
N VAL A 72 -2.53 -3.86 11.72
CA VAL A 72 -1.72 -4.82 10.95
C VAL A 72 -0.67 -4.08 10.14
N LYS A 73 0.59 -4.41 10.33
CA LYS A 73 1.72 -3.89 9.57
C LYS A 73 2.46 -5.01 8.83
N GLY A 74 2.91 -4.74 7.63
CA GLY A 74 3.79 -5.65 6.89
C GLY A 74 5.25 -5.29 7.12
N GLY A 75 6.10 -6.27 7.42
CA GLY A 75 7.53 -6.04 7.57
C GLY A 75 8.24 -7.08 8.39
N ASP A 76 9.57 -6.99 8.40
CA ASP A 76 10.45 -7.69 9.32
C ASP A 76 10.82 -6.70 10.44
N HIS A 77 9.97 -6.61 11.46
CA HIS A 77 10.28 -5.82 12.64
C HIS A 77 10.84 -6.73 13.73
N ALA A 78 12.05 -7.19 13.50
CA ALA A 78 12.81 -7.92 14.53
C ALA A 78 13.40 -6.90 15.53
N GLY A 79 12.60 -6.50 16.52
CA GLY A 79 13.13 -5.88 17.73
C GLY A 79 12.96 -4.36 17.91
N ASP A 80 12.58 -3.61 16.88
CA ASP A 80 12.33 -2.19 17.06
C ASP A 80 10.84 -1.92 17.34
N ARG A 81 10.57 -1.14 18.39
CA ARG A 81 9.22 -0.70 18.71
C ARG A 81 8.67 0.16 17.58
N LEU A 82 7.50 -0.21 17.04
CA LEU A 82 6.85 0.57 16.01
C LEU A 82 6.41 1.94 16.60
N VAL A 83 6.59 3.00 15.83
CA VAL A 83 6.17 4.36 16.23
C VAL A 83 4.67 4.37 16.60
N GLU A 84 3.88 3.60 15.86
CA GLU A 84 2.43 3.51 16.02
C GLU A 84 1.99 2.65 17.24
N GLU A 85 2.87 1.82 17.80
CA GLU A 85 2.51 0.85 18.85
C GLU A 85 1.91 1.52 20.08
N SER A 86 2.50 2.63 20.53
CA SER A 86 2.01 3.38 21.67
C SER A 86 0.60 3.94 21.48
N VAL A 87 0.28 4.38 20.27
CA VAL A 87 -1.03 4.95 19.93
C VAL A 87 -2.08 3.84 19.78
N VAL A 88 -1.69 2.69 19.24
CA VAL A 88 -2.58 1.53 19.15
C VAL A 88 -2.93 1.02 20.56
N GLU A 89 -1.95 0.92 21.46
CA GLU A 89 -2.17 0.59 22.87
C GLU A 89 -3.05 1.63 23.59
N GLU A 90 -2.83 2.94 23.33
CA GLU A 90 -3.65 4.05 23.88
C GLU A 90 -5.13 3.89 23.55
N VAL A 91 -5.46 3.42 22.36
CA VAL A 91 -6.85 3.23 21.94
C VAL A 91 -7.41 1.84 22.26
N GLY A 92 -6.62 0.97 22.91
CA GLY A 92 -7.02 -0.36 23.35
C GLY A 92 -6.87 -1.46 22.30
N GLY A 93 -6.13 -1.20 21.22
CA GLY A 93 -5.84 -2.16 20.16
C GLY A 93 -4.54 -2.92 20.36
N GLU A 94 -4.27 -3.84 19.44
CA GLU A 94 -3.05 -4.66 19.39
C GLU A 94 -2.37 -4.51 18.04
N VAL A 95 -1.03 -4.52 18.01
CA VAL A 95 -0.24 -4.49 16.77
C VAL A 95 0.13 -5.91 16.35
N ILE A 96 -0.16 -6.23 15.09
CA ILE A 96 0.22 -7.50 14.46
C ILE A 96 1.13 -7.22 13.27
N VAL A 97 2.32 -7.82 13.27
CA VAL A 97 3.25 -7.75 12.14
C VAL A 97 3.11 -9.02 11.29
N LEU A 98 2.72 -8.82 10.03
CA LEU A 98 2.68 -9.91 9.06
C LEU A 98 3.95 -9.94 8.22
N PRO A 99 4.55 -11.12 8.00
CA PRO A 99 5.75 -11.24 7.19
C PRO A 99 5.50 -10.79 5.75
N LEU A 100 6.45 -10.06 5.18
CA LEU A 100 6.43 -9.72 3.76
C LEU A 100 6.89 -10.90 2.92
N LEU A 101 6.32 -11.04 1.73
CA LEU A 101 6.80 -12.00 0.76
C LEU A 101 8.18 -11.54 0.25
N PRO A 102 9.23 -12.38 0.36
CA PRO A 102 10.55 -12.02 -0.11
C PRO A 102 10.57 -11.59 -1.58
N GLY A 103 11.37 -10.59 -1.91
CA GLY A 103 11.54 -10.08 -3.27
C GLY A 103 10.36 -9.31 -3.86
N ARG A 104 9.31 -9.04 -3.08
CA ARG A 104 8.13 -8.30 -3.56
C ARG A 104 8.00 -6.95 -2.86
N SER A 105 8.79 -5.98 -3.29
CA SER A 105 8.65 -4.60 -2.86
C SER A 105 8.60 -3.64 -4.05
N ALA A 106 7.83 -2.58 -3.93
CA ALA A 106 7.76 -1.55 -4.97
C ALA A 106 9.15 -0.90 -5.21
N SER A 107 9.96 -0.78 -4.17
CA SER A 107 11.32 -0.25 -4.30
C SER A 107 12.22 -1.18 -5.11
N ALA A 108 12.18 -2.49 -4.86
CA ALA A 108 12.94 -3.47 -5.65
C ALA A 108 12.47 -3.51 -7.12
N THR A 109 11.18 -3.38 -7.36
CA THR A 109 10.64 -3.32 -8.73
C THR A 109 11.14 -2.08 -9.47
N ILE A 110 11.14 -0.92 -8.82
CA ILE A 110 11.63 0.33 -9.42
C ILE A 110 13.13 0.24 -9.70
N GLU A 111 13.90 -0.31 -8.78
CA GLU A 111 15.35 -0.49 -8.96
C GLU A 111 15.63 -1.46 -10.12
N HIS A 112 14.87 -2.54 -10.21
CA HIS A 112 14.98 -3.47 -11.33
C HIS A 112 14.69 -2.79 -12.68
N ILE A 113 13.62 -1.96 -12.75
CA ILE A 113 13.30 -1.19 -13.97
C ILE A 113 14.42 -0.20 -14.32
N ARG A 114 14.99 0.46 -13.32
CA ARG A 114 16.09 1.44 -13.55
C ARG A 114 17.39 0.78 -13.97
N SER A 115 17.67 -0.42 -13.47
CA SER A 115 18.90 -1.17 -13.77
C SER A 115 18.79 -2.06 -15.00
N SER A 116 17.56 -2.30 -15.50
CA SER A 116 17.38 -3.03 -16.76
C SER A 116 17.91 -2.17 -17.90
N PRO A 117 18.87 -2.65 -18.72
CA PRO A 117 19.30 -1.94 -19.91
C PRO A 117 18.06 -1.73 -20.78
N GLY A 118 17.75 -0.45 -21.06
CA GLY A 118 16.60 -0.10 -21.84
C GLY A 118 16.69 -0.74 -23.22
N GLU A 119 16.00 -1.82 -23.42
CA GLU A 119 15.55 -2.20 -24.74
C GLU A 119 14.53 -1.13 -25.11
N THR A 120 14.98 -0.12 -25.85
CA THR A 120 14.09 0.83 -26.51
C THR A 120 13.22 0.00 -27.45
N ALA A 121 12.11 -0.50 -26.92
CA ALA A 121 11.03 -0.95 -27.75
C ALA A 121 10.67 0.27 -28.58
N ALA A 122 11.03 0.23 -29.89
CA ALA A 122 10.57 1.21 -30.85
C ALA A 122 9.06 1.27 -30.66
N VAL A 123 8.56 2.42 -30.22
CA VAL A 123 7.15 2.72 -30.27
C VAL A 123 6.84 2.73 -31.75
N THR A 124 6.42 1.57 -32.27
CA THR A 124 5.88 1.45 -33.60
C THR A 124 4.62 2.31 -33.64
N ASP A 125 4.62 3.23 -34.60
CA ASP A 125 3.53 4.15 -34.87
C ASP A 125 2.17 3.43 -34.81
N GLY A 126 1.26 4.00 -34.13
CA GLY A 126 -0.20 3.92 -34.02
C GLY A 126 -1.02 2.88 -34.80
N THR A 127 -0.49 1.74 -35.19
CA THR A 127 -1.25 0.66 -35.86
C THR A 127 -1.47 -0.58 -34.99
N ALA A 128 -1.61 -0.40 -33.68
CA ALA A 128 -2.10 -1.48 -32.84
C ALA A 128 -3.55 -1.78 -33.24
N LYS A 129 -3.77 -2.94 -33.86
CA LYS A 129 -5.13 -3.45 -34.07
C LYS A 129 -5.85 -3.54 -32.73
N PRO A 130 -7.13 -3.13 -32.65
CA PRO A 130 -7.91 -3.30 -31.44
C PRO A 130 -7.91 -4.79 -31.05
N VAL A 131 -7.49 -5.08 -29.82
CA VAL A 131 -7.51 -6.42 -29.26
C VAL A 131 -8.96 -6.72 -28.87
N ASP A 132 -9.55 -7.70 -29.53
CA ASP A 132 -10.95 -8.08 -29.32
C ASP A 132 -11.05 -8.88 -28.03
N TRP A 133 -11.35 -8.20 -26.91
CA TRP A 133 -11.48 -8.80 -25.58
C TRP A 133 -12.87 -9.39 -25.31
N VAL A 134 -13.74 -9.44 -26.31
CA VAL A 134 -15.07 -10.05 -26.13
C VAL A 134 -14.93 -11.57 -26.23
N ARG A 135 -14.86 -12.21 -25.09
CA ARG A 135 -15.17 -13.64 -24.99
C ARG A 135 -16.65 -13.80 -24.62
N PRO A 136 -17.36 -14.72 -25.31
CA PRO A 136 -18.74 -15.01 -24.98
C PRO A 136 -18.91 -15.62 -23.60
#